data_07bbc72f09df477f5e5a228a7f721246
#
_entry.id   07bbc72f09df477f5e5a228a7f721246
#
_cell.length_a   1.000
_cell.length_b   1.000
_cell.length_c   1.000
_cell.angle_alpha   90.00
_cell.angle_beta   90.00
_cell.angle_gamma   90.00
#
_symmetry.space_group_name_H-M   'P 1'
#
loop_
_entity.id
_entity.type
_entity.pdbx_description
1 polymer ?
#
loop_
_entity_poly.entity_id
_entity_poly.type
_entity_poly.pdbx_seq_one_letter_code
_entity_poly.pdbx_strand_id
1 'polypeptide(L)' 'MEKEKIDRINELGRIAKERELTEEEMKEREQLRAEYIAEFRRALRGDEKK' A
#
# COMPACT_ATOMS: atom_id res chain seq x y z
N MET A 1 -5.25 -5.30 6.83
CA MET A 1 -4.08 -5.63 6.03
C MET A 1 -2.98 -6.11 6.94
N GLU A 2 -2.18 -7.04 6.49
CA GLU A 2 -1.14 -7.57 7.35
C GLU A 2 -0.05 -6.55 7.59
N LYS A 3 0.50 -6.62 8.79
CA LYS A 3 1.54 -5.69 9.14
C LYS A 3 2.73 -5.79 8.21
N GLU A 4 3.06 -6.98 7.77
CA GLU A 4 4.18 -7.16 6.87
C GLU A 4 4.00 -6.38 5.58
N LYS A 5 2.79 -6.36 5.07
CA LYS A 5 2.53 -5.65 3.84
C LYS A 5 2.63 -4.14 4.06
N ILE A 6 2.16 -3.67 5.19
CA ILE A 6 2.25 -2.26 5.48
C ILE A 6 3.72 -1.86 5.62
N ASP A 7 4.51 -2.69 6.29
CA ASP A 7 5.92 -2.42 6.44
C ASP A 7 6.59 -2.37 5.08
N ARG A 8 6.20 -3.27 4.17
CA ARG A 8 6.80 -3.28 2.84
C ARG A 8 6.45 -2.01 2.07
N ILE A 9 5.23 -1.56 2.20
CA ILE A 9 4.82 -0.32 1.54
C ILE A 9 5.67 0.83 2.04
N ASN A 10 5.87 0.90 3.35
CA ASN A 10 6.68 1.97 3.92
C ASN A 10 8.13 1.88 3.45
N GLU A 11 8.63 0.66 3.36
CA GLU A 11 9.99 0.46 2.91
C GLU A 11 10.16 0.91 1.47
N LEU A 12 9.22 0.54 0.62
CA LEU A 12 9.29 0.94 -0.79
C LEU A 12 9.20 2.45 -0.92
N GLY A 13 8.37 3.08 -0.10
CA GLY A 13 8.27 4.53 -0.12
C GLY A 13 9.59 5.18 0.26
N ARG A 14 10.29 4.60 1.24
CA ARG A 14 11.55 5.14 1.66
C ARG A 14 12.61 4.97 0.58
N ILE A 15 12.63 3.80 -0.05
CA ILE A 15 13.56 3.55 -1.13
C ILE A 15 13.33 4.54 -2.27
N ALA A 16 12.08 4.81 -2.57
CA ALA A 16 11.75 5.72 -3.65
C ALA A 16 12.31 7.12 -3.42
N LYS A 17 12.51 7.49 -2.16
CA LYS A 17 13.07 8.78 -1.87
C LYS A 17 14.58 8.80 -2.11
N GLU A 18 15.21 7.66 -1.98
CA GLU A 18 16.64 7.58 -2.16
C GLU A 18 17.07 7.26 -3.58
N ARG A 19 16.28 6.51 -4.28
CA ARG A 19 16.59 6.15 -5.65
C ARG A 19 15.29 5.76 -6.34
N GLU A 20 15.34 5.65 -7.64
CA GLU A 20 14.16 5.26 -8.36
C GLU A 20 13.90 3.78 -8.15
N LEU A 21 12.64 3.43 -8.08
CA LEU A 21 12.27 2.05 -7.92
C LEU A 21 12.46 1.30 -9.23
N THR A 22 12.78 0.01 -9.11
CA THR A 22 12.88 -0.81 -10.32
C THR A 22 11.46 -1.14 -10.76
N GLU A 23 11.33 -1.71 -11.94
CA GLU A 23 10.01 -2.06 -12.43
C GLU A 23 9.29 -3.01 -11.51
N GLU A 24 10.01 -3.99 -11.01
CA GLU A 24 9.41 -4.95 -10.11
C GLU A 24 8.96 -4.29 -8.82
N GLU A 25 9.77 -3.39 -8.32
CA GLU A 25 9.42 -2.68 -7.10
C GLU A 25 8.21 -1.79 -7.32
N MET A 26 8.11 -1.18 -8.48
CA MET A 26 6.96 -0.36 -8.77
C MET A 26 5.68 -1.17 -8.83
N LYS A 27 5.75 -2.34 -9.45
CA LYS A 27 4.59 -3.19 -9.52
C LYS A 27 4.18 -3.67 -8.14
N GLU A 28 5.15 -4.04 -7.34
CA GLU A 28 4.85 -4.50 -5.99
C GLU A 28 4.20 -3.39 -5.20
N ARG A 29 4.74 -2.19 -5.31
CA ARG A 29 4.20 -1.06 -4.59
C ARG A 29 2.76 -0.79 -5.00
N GLU A 30 2.50 -0.85 -6.29
CA GLU A 30 1.16 -0.60 -6.77
C GLU A 30 0.18 -1.64 -6.27
N GLN A 31 0.58 -2.89 -6.28
CA GLN A 31 -0.29 -3.93 -5.78
C GLN A 31 -0.59 -3.77 -4.31
N LEU A 32 0.43 -3.53 -3.52
CA LEU A 32 0.24 -3.36 -2.09
C LEU A 32 -0.60 -2.14 -1.80
N ARG A 33 -0.36 -1.08 -2.53
CA ARG A 33 -1.12 0.13 -2.34
C ARG A 33 -2.58 -0.06 -2.69
N ALA A 34 -2.84 -0.80 -3.76
CA ALA A 34 -4.21 -1.05 -4.15
C ALA A 34 -4.94 -1.85 -3.08
N GLU A 35 -4.27 -2.84 -2.49
CA GLU A 35 -4.88 -3.62 -1.43
C GLU A 35 -5.15 -2.75 -0.21
N TYR A 36 -4.19 -1.90 0.11
CA TYR A 36 -4.33 -1.04 1.26
C TYR A 36 -5.52 -0.10 1.09
N ILE A 37 -5.65 0.50 -0.08
CA ILE A 37 -6.75 1.40 -0.35
C ILE A 37 -8.08 0.67 -0.36
N ALA A 38 -8.10 -0.54 -0.89
CA ALA A 38 -9.33 -1.31 -0.91
C ALA A 38 -9.82 -1.59 0.51
N GLU A 39 -8.89 -1.94 1.40
CA GLU A 39 -9.29 -2.19 2.77
C GLU A 39 -9.73 -0.92 3.47
N PHE A 40 -9.06 0.16 3.17
CA PHE A 40 -9.41 1.44 3.75
C PHE A 40 -10.82 1.83 3.34
N ARG A 41 -11.14 1.65 2.07
CA ARG A 41 -12.47 1.97 1.57
C ARG A 41 -13.52 1.10 2.19
N ARG A 42 -13.20 -0.17 2.39
CA ARG A 42 -14.13 -1.06 3.02
C ARG A 42 -14.45 -0.58 4.42
N ALA A 43 -13.46 -0.18 5.16
CA ALA A 43 -13.66 0.29 6.50
C ALA A 43 -14.52 1.56 6.50
N LEU A 44 -14.24 2.46 5.59
CA LEU A 44 -15.03 3.66 5.52
C LEU A 44 -16.47 3.38 5.15
N ARG A 45 -16.65 2.48 4.21
CA ARG A 45 -17.99 2.14 3.81
C ARG A 45 -18.77 1.57 4.94
N GLY A 46 -18.15 0.73 5.71
CA GLY A 46 -18.80 0.17 6.86
C GLY A 46 -19.27 1.24 7.81
N ASP A 47 -18.44 2.22 8.03
CA ASP A 47 -18.82 3.29 8.90
C ASP A 47 -19.98 4.10 8.34
N GLU A 48 -19.96 4.35 7.09
CA GLU A 48 -21.02 5.11 6.53
C GLU A 48 -22.29 4.47 6.54
N LYS A 49 -22.29 3.21 6.56
CA LYS A 49 -23.51 2.54 6.55
C LYS A 49 -24.31 2.85 7.64
N LYS A 50 -24.52 3.25 8.24
CA LYS A 50 -25.33 3.47 9.26
C LYS A 50 -26.40 3.95 9.08
#